data_a09711fb19a4070e6c9decb07bc1a2e3
#
_entry.id   a09711fb19a4070e6c9decb07bc1a2e3
#
_cell.length_a   1.000
_cell.length_b   1.000
_cell.length_c   1.000
_cell.angle_alpha   90.00
_cell.angle_beta   90.00
_cell.angle_gamma   90.00
#
_symmetry.space_group_name_H-M   'P 1'
#
loop_
_entity.id
_entity.type
_entity.pdbx_description
1 polymer ?
#
loop_
_entity_poly.entity_id
_entity_poly.type
_entity_poly.pdbx_seq_one_letter_code
_entity_poly.pdbx_strand_id
1 'polypeptide(L)'
;FEPKRRGTDLNKALEFLLRVQSHKAVAVVVSDFIGSPAETRRTGQRQLRPQLQLLESLAQASFSMLKQVNRRHDVVAVQITDRYELELPALGRLVLCDAETGEVMEINTGDARKREAFVARQNKALAETARLFRSAGIDSVQLRTDQPYGSALAKFFETREKRRRHG
;
A
#
# COMPACT_ATOMS: atom_id res chain seq x y z
N PHE A 1 -15.30 17.39 -11.51
CA PHE A 1 -14.00 17.88 -11.02
C PHE A 1 -12.91 17.05 -11.68
N GLU A 2 -12.18 17.61 -12.64
CA GLU A 2 -11.02 16.92 -13.23
C GLU A 2 -9.77 17.27 -12.43
N PRO A 3 -9.01 16.27 -11.93
CA PRO A 3 -7.78 16.54 -11.21
C PRO A 3 -6.71 17.15 -12.15
N LYS A 4 -6.15 18.28 -11.75
CA LYS A 4 -5.14 19.00 -12.54
C LYS A 4 -3.75 18.32 -12.59
N ARG A 5 -3.52 17.28 -11.77
CA ARG A 5 -2.25 16.55 -11.70
C ARG A 5 -2.50 15.05 -11.63
N ARG A 6 -1.66 14.28 -12.30
CA ARG A 6 -1.58 12.83 -12.16
C ARG A 6 -0.68 12.51 -10.96
N GLY A 7 -1.02 11.46 -10.22
CA GLY A 7 -0.29 11.00 -9.04
C GLY A 7 -0.91 11.43 -7.71
N THR A 8 -0.76 10.57 -6.71
CA THR A 8 -1.28 10.75 -5.34
C THR A 8 -0.14 11.17 -4.41
N ASP A 9 -0.32 12.27 -3.69
CA ASP A 9 0.63 12.73 -2.67
C ASP A 9 0.02 12.55 -1.28
N LEU A 10 0.24 11.37 -0.72
CA LEU A 10 -0.26 11.01 0.60
C LEU A 10 0.30 11.94 1.69
N ASN A 11 1.54 12.39 1.56
CA ASN A 11 2.17 13.27 2.54
C ASN A 11 1.42 14.59 2.68
N LYS A 12 1.08 15.22 1.55
CA LYS A 12 0.30 16.48 1.57
C LYS A 12 -1.07 16.30 2.18
N ALA A 13 -1.75 15.19 1.92
CA ALA A 13 -3.04 14.90 2.52
C ALA A 13 -2.93 14.73 4.05
N LEU A 14 -1.90 14.03 4.52
CA LEU A 14 -1.65 13.82 5.94
C LEU A 14 -1.20 15.12 6.65
N GLU A 15 -0.35 15.93 6.01
CA GLU A 15 0.01 17.27 6.51
C GLU A 15 -1.21 18.18 6.64
N PHE A 16 -2.08 18.16 5.62
CA PHE A 16 -3.32 18.92 5.66
C PHE A 16 -4.20 18.48 6.82
N LEU A 17 -4.37 17.18 7.05
CA LEU A 17 -5.11 16.64 8.18
C LEU A 17 -4.56 17.16 9.51
N LEU A 18 -3.24 17.11 9.71
CA LEU A 18 -2.60 17.62 10.94
C LEU A 18 -2.80 19.12 11.16
N ARG A 19 -2.98 19.88 10.08
CA ARG A 19 -3.17 21.33 10.13
C ARG A 19 -4.61 21.72 10.45
N VAL A 20 -5.59 21.01 9.86
CA VAL A 20 -7.00 21.39 9.99
C VAL A 20 -7.70 20.72 11.16
N GLN A 21 -7.25 19.53 11.57
CA GLN A 21 -7.88 18.76 12.64
C GLN A 21 -7.11 18.95 13.95
N SER A 22 -7.63 19.81 14.83
CA SER A 22 -7.02 20.11 16.14
C SER A 22 -7.34 19.06 17.21
N HIS A 23 -8.50 18.42 17.11
CA HIS A 23 -8.96 17.41 18.06
C HIS A 23 -8.59 16.00 17.60
N LYS A 24 -8.44 15.06 18.56
CA LYS A 24 -8.20 13.67 18.25
C LYS A 24 -9.37 13.10 17.44
N ALA A 25 -9.08 12.55 16.26
CA ALA A 25 -10.05 11.98 15.35
C ALA A 25 -9.60 10.57 14.90
N VAL A 26 -10.53 9.80 14.35
CA VAL A 26 -10.20 8.57 13.62
C VAL A 26 -9.94 8.95 12.17
N ALA A 27 -8.73 8.66 11.69
CA ALA A 27 -8.32 8.90 10.30
C ALA A 27 -8.20 7.57 9.57
N VAL A 28 -9.10 7.32 8.62
CA VAL A 28 -9.06 6.12 7.77
C VAL A 28 -8.33 6.47 6.48
N VAL A 29 -7.18 5.84 6.27
CA VAL A 29 -6.37 6.02 5.06
C VAL A 29 -6.59 4.81 4.17
N VAL A 30 -7.18 5.04 2.99
CA VAL A 30 -7.47 4.01 1.99
C VAL A 30 -6.51 4.19 0.83
N SER A 31 -5.65 3.19 0.58
CA SER A 31 -4.65 3.20 -0.48
C SER A 31 -4.19 1.78 -0.82
N ASP A 32 -3.62 1.59 -1.98
CA ASP A 32 -2.84 0.40 -2.32
C ASP A 32 -1.50 0.34 -1.58
N PHE A 33 -1.01 1.48 -1.09
CA PHE A 33 0.32 1.65 -0.48
C PHE A 33 1.45 1.14 -1.37
N ILE A 34 1.27 1.21 -2.70
CA ILE A 34 2.32 0.95 -3.69
C ILE A 34 3.44 1.97 -3.49
N GLY A 35 4.69 1.52 -3.54
CA GLY A 35 5.84 2.35 -3.20
C GLY A 35 6.13 2.42 -1.69
N SER A 36 5.55 1.53 -0.88
CA SER A 36 5.95 1.37 0.51
C SER A 36 7.46 1.01 0.60
N PRO A 37 8.15 1.37 1.70
CA PRO A 37 9.59 1.05 1.86
C PRO A 37 9.92 -0.42 1.67
N ALA A 38 8.93 -1.30 1.86
CA ALA A 38 9.06 -2.73 1.69
C ALA A 38 9.12 -3.17 0.23
N GLU A 39 8.41 -2.48 -0.66
CA GLU A 39 8.36 -2.80 -2.09
C GLU A 39 9.56 -2.25 -2.86
N THR A 40 9.98 -1.04 -2.54
CA THR A 40 11.05 -0.33 -3.25
C THR A 40 12.42 -1.02 -3.12
N ARG A 41 12.68 -1.73 -2.02
CA ARG A 41 13.96 -2.44 -1.81
C ARG A 41 14.18 -3.66 -2.71
N ARG A 42 13.22 -4.02 -3.58
CA ARG A 42 13.19 -5.33 -4.27
C ARG A 42 13.32 -5.32 -5.77
N THR A 43 13.20 -4.18 -6.40
CA THR A 43 13.47 -4.06 -7.84
C THR A 43 14.98 -4.12 -8.05
N GLY A 44 15.51 -5.35 -8.17
CA GLY A 44 16.93 -5.65 -8.32
C GLY A 44 17.57 -5.20 -9.63
N GLN A 45 17.06 -4.15 -10.27
CA GLN A 45 17.62 -3.56 -11.48
C GLN A 45 18.69 -2.53 -11.12
N ARG A 46 19.93 -2.95 -11.25
CA ARG A 46 21.13 -2.14 -10.95
C ARG A 46 21.25 -0.81 -11.71
N GLN A 47 20.49 -0.61 -12.78
CA GLN A 47 20.55 0.58 -13.64
C GLN A 47 19.61 1.73 -13.24
N LEU A 48 18.62 1.48 -12.35
CA LEU A 48 17.63 2.48 -11.91
C LEU A 48 17.90 3.03 -10.50
N ARG A 49 19.14 2.95 -10.02
CA ARG A 49 19.50 3.35 -8.65
C ARG A 49 19.02 4.74 -8.21
N PRO A 50 19.12 5.82 -9.01
CA PRO A 50 18.68 7.14 -8.55
C PRO A 50 17.17 7.24 -8.38
N GLN A 51 16.38 6.67 -9.30
CA GLN A 51 14.92 6.67 -9.26
C GLN A 51 14.39 5.78 -8.11
N LEU A 52 15.01 4.62 -7.89
CA LEU A 52 14.69 3.74 -6.79
C LEU A 52 14.98 4.38 -5.43
N GLN A 53 16.09 5.09 -5.29
CA GLN A 53 16.41 5.83 -4.06
C GLN A 53 15.40 6.95 -3.79
N LEU A 54 14.92 7.63 -4.83
CA LEU A 54 13.88 8.64 -4.68
C LEU A 54 12.56 8.02 -4.22
N LEU A 55 12.12 6.91 -4.84
CA LEU A 55 10.92 6.18 -4.45
C LEU A 55 11.02 5.64 -3.01
N GLU A 56 12.17 5.08 -2.63
CA GLU A 56 12.43 4.65 -1.25
C GLU A 56 12.33 5.82 -0.26
N SER A 57 12.88 6.98 -0.60
CA SER A 57 12.83 8.15 0.25
C SER A 57 11.41 8.70 0.40
N LEU A 58 10.61 8.70 -0.67
CA LEU A 58 9.22 9.12 -0.67
C LEU A 58 8.35 8.16 0.16
N ALA A 59 8.52 6.86 -0.03
CA ALA A 59 7.83 5.84 0.73
C ALA A 59 8.18 5.90 2.24
N GLN A 60 9.45 6.14 2.56
CA GLN A 60 9.90 6.34 3.94
C GLN A 60 9.30 7.60 4.56
N ALA A 61 9.22 8.70 3.79
CA ALA A 61 8.60 9.94 4.22
C ALA A 61 7.10 9.75 4.50
N SER A 62 6.37 9.07 3.62
CA SER A 62 4.94 8.78 3.80
C SER A 62 4.67 7.94 5.04
N PHE A 63 5.50 6.93 5.29
CA PHE A 63 5.39 6.11 6.49
C PHE A 63 5.71 6.89 7.77
N SER A 64 6.73 7.75 7.73
CA SER A 64 7.08 8.66 8.83
C SER A 64 5.93 9.62 9.14
N MET A 65 5.29 10.16 8.11
CA MET A 65 4.13 11.05 8.25
C MET A 65 2.93 10.32 8.84
N LEU A 66 2.60 9.10 8.39
CA LEU A 66 1.56 8.26 8.98
C LEU A 66 1.80 8.02 10.47
N LYS A 67 3.04 7.74 10.86
CA LYS A 67 3.42 7.56 12.26
C LYS A 67 3.24 8.85 13.07
N GLN A 68 3.54 10.00 12.49
CA GLN A 68 3.32 11.31 13.12
C GLN A 68 1.83 11.61 13.29
N VAL A 69 1.02 11.35 12.28
CA VAL A 69 -0.45 11.50 12.35
C VAL A 69 -1.03 10.57 13.41
N ASN A 70 -0.54 9.32 13.52
CA ASN A 70 -1.02 8.34 14.50
C ASN A 70 -0.72 8.74 15.97
N ARG A 71 0.25 9.63 16.20
CA ARG A 71 0.50 10.19 17.55
C ARG A 71 -0.58 11.18 17.99
N ARG A 72 -1.23 11.87 17.06
CA ARG A 72 -2.26 12.90 17.35
C ARG A 72 -3.67 12.38 17.13
N HIS A 73 -3.84 11.48 16.18
CA HIS A 73 -5.11 10.90 15.77
C HIS A 73 -5.06 9.38 15.91
N ASP A 74 -6.14 8.73 15.61
CA ASP A 74 -6.27 7.28 15.60
C ASP A 74 -6.30 6.81 14.15
N VAL A 75 -5.14 6.38 13.62
CA VAL A 75 -5.01 6.03 12.19
C VAL A 75 -5.38 4.58 11.96
N VAL A 76 -6.21 4.35 10.96
CA VAL A 76 -6.53 3.04 10.39
C VAL A 76 -6.08 3.00 8.94
N ALA A 77 -5.22 2.05 8.59
CA ALA A 77 -4.80 1.82 7.22
C ALA A 77 -5.66 0.73 6.57
N VAL A 78 -6.34 1.08 5.48
CA VAL A 78 -7.09 0.15 4.63
C VAL A 78 -6.29 -0.06 3.34
N GLN A 79 -5.58 -1.18 3.26
CA GLN A 79 -4.80 -1.53 2.08
C GLN A 79 -5.70 -2.24 1.07
N ILE A 80 -5.84 -1.65 -0.12
CA ILE A 80 -6.57 -2.24 -1.22
C ILE A 80 -5.59 -2.87 -2.19
N THR A 81 -5.87 -4.10 -2.62
CA THR A 81 -5.09 -4.82 -3.62
C THR A 81 -5.99 -5.39 -4.70
N ASP A 82 -5.52 -5.32 -5.94
CA ASP A 82 -6.16 -6.02 -7.04
C ASP A 82 -5.66 -7.46 -7.15
N ARG A 83 -6.51 -8.34 -7.72
CA ARG A 83 -6.11 -9.73 -7.93
C ARG A 83 -4.85 -9.85 -8.79
N TYR A 84 -4.74 -9.06 -9.84
CA TYR A 84 -3.62 -9.13 -10.78
C TYR A 84 -2.33 -8.51 -10.25
N GLU A 85 -2.42 -7.71 -9.20
CA GLU A 85 -1.24 -7.27 -8.42
C GLU A 85 -0.65 -8.41 -7.58
N LEU A 86 -1.47 -9.40 -7.23
CA LEU A 86 -1.06 -10.54 -6.40
C LEU A 86 -0.75 -11.80 -7.20
N GLU A 87 -1.43 -12.00 -8.32
CA GLU A 87 -1.38 -13.21 -9.13
C GLU A 87 -1.24 -12.86 -10.61
N LEU A 88 -0.28 -13.44 -11.30
CA LEU A 88 -0.18 -13.33 -12.76
C LEU A 88 -0.95 -14.47 -13.42
N PRO A 89 -1.94 -14.18 -14.28
CA PRO A 89 -2.64 -15.24 -15.05
C PRO A 89 -1.70 -15.89 -16.07
N ALA A 90 -1.91 -17.18 -16.36
CA ALA A 90 -1.13 -17.92 -17.34
C ALA A 90 -1.60 -17.60 -18.77
N LEU A 91 -1.27 -16.41 -19.29
CA LEU A 91 -1.69 -15.91 -20.60
C LEU A 91 -0.55 -15.87 -21.64
N GLY A 92 0.60 -16.47 -21.33
CA GLY A 92 1.76 -16.38 -22.20
C GLY A 92 2.48 -15.03 -22.08
N ARG A 93 2.75 -14.39 -23.22
CA ARG A 93 3.38 -13.06 -23.22
C ARG A 93 2.32 -11.98 -23.05
N LEU A 94 2.50 -11.14 -22.03
CA LEU A 94 1.67 -9.97 -21.77
C LEU A 94 2.49 -8.70 -21.97
N VAL A 95 1.88 -7.73 -22.62
CA VAL A 95 2.40 -6.36 -22.67
C VAL A 95 1.60 -5.54 -21.67
N LEU A 96 2.27 -5.09 -20.62
CA LEU A 96 1.69 -4.23 -19.60
C LEU A 96 2.13 -2.80 -19.83
N CYS A 97 1.21 -1.87 -19.66
CA CYS A 97 1.49 -0.44 -19.69
C CYS A 97 1.23 0.12 -18.30
N ASP A 98 2.22 0.76 -17.72
CA ASP A 98 2.06 1.49 -16.46
C ASP A 98 1.15 2.70 -16.69
N ALA A 99 0.07 2.78 -15.94
CA ALA A 99 -0.95 3.84 -16.11
C ALA A 99 -0.46 5.23 -15.67
N GLU A 100 0.55 5.30 -14.80
CA GLU A 100 1.09 6.56 -14.30
C GLU A 100 2.25 7.06 -15.16
N THR A 101 3.17 6.18 -15.53
CA THR A 101 4.39 6.52 -16.28
C THR A 101 4.27 6.34 -17.78
N GLY A 102 3.33 5.50 -18.24
CA GLY A 102 3.19 5.10 -19.64
C GLY A 102 4.27 4.12 -20.10
N GLU A 103 5.13 3.62 -19.18
CA GLU A 103 6.14 2.63 -19.52
C GLU A 103 5.50 1.31 -19.94
N VAL A 104 6.05 0.71 -21.01
CA VAL A 104 5.58 -0.56 -21.54
C VAL A 104 6.57 -1.65 -21.17
N MET A 105 6.06 -2.70 -20.53
CA MET A 105 6.84 -3.85 -20.10
C MET A 105 6.27 -5.15 -20.68
N GLU A 106 7.12 -5.99 -21.26
CA GLU A 106 6.73 -7.34 -21.70
C GLU A 106 7.06 -8.37 -20.61
N ILE A 107 6.07 -9.14 -20.19
CA ILE A 107 6.21 -10.20 -19.19
C ILE A 107 5.75 -11.52 -19.80
N ASN A 108 6.59 -12.55 -19.72
CA ASN A 108 6.19 -13.91 -20.05
C ASN A 108 5.56 -14.58 -18.84
N THR A 109 4.24 -14.67 -18.83
CA THR A 109 3.45 -15.31 -17.76
C THR A 109 3.18 -16.80 -18.04
N GLY A 110 3.68 -17.37 -19.13
CA GLY A 110 3.57 -18.81 -19.43
C GLY A 110 4.44 -19.68 -18.49
N ASP A 111 5.53 -19.13 -17.96
CA ASP A 111 6.44 -19.82 -17.05
C ASP A 111 5.88 -19.86 -15.62
N ALA A 112 5.55 -21.06 -15.14
CA ALA A 112 4.99 -21.26 -13.79
C ALA A 112 5.94 -20.79 -12.69
N ARG A 113 7.25 -21.03 -12.82
CA ARG A 113 8.23 -20.60 -11.82
C ARG A 113 8.27 -19.08 -11.68
N LYS A 114 8.13 -18.33 -12.78
CA LYS A 114 8.09 -16.87 -12.77
C LYS A 114 6.82 -16.37 -12.08
N ARG A 115 5.66 -17.01 -12.33
CA ARG A 115 4.40 -16.68 -11.65
C ARG A 115 4.49 -16.95 -10.15
N GLU A 116 5.00 -18.11 -9.72
CA GLU A 116 5.20 -18.43 -8.31
C GLU A 116 6.16 -17.46 -7.62
N ALA A 117 7.28 -17.12 -8.26
CA ALA A 117 8.21 -16.13 -7.74
C ALA A 117 7.56 -14.74 -7.61
N PHE A 118 6.69 -14.36 -8.54
CA PHE A 118 5.92 -13.12 -8.46
C PHE A 118 4.98 -13.15 -7.25
N VAL A 119 4.14 -14.18 -7.10
CA VAL A 119 3.22 -14.35 -5.96
C VAL A 119 3.98 -14.32 -4.63
N ALA A 120 5.08 -15.06 -4.51
CA ALA A 120 5.89 -15.07 -3.30
C ALA A 120 6.45 -13.69 -2.96
N ARG A 121 6.87 -12.93 -3.97
CA ARG A 121 7.35 -11.56 -3.81
C ARG A 121 6.24 -10.62 -3.33
N GLN A 122 5.05 -10.67 -3.93
CA GLN A 122 3.93 -9.82 -3.55
C GLN A 122 3.44 -10.12 -2.13
N ASN A 123 3.27 -11.40 -1.78
CA ASN A 123 2.90 -11.80 -0.43
C ASN A 123 3.90 -11.32 0.62
N LYS A 124 5.19 -11.40 0.29
CA LYS A 124 6.25 -10.89 1.16
C LYS A 124 6.14 -9.36 1.31
N ALA A 125 5.85 -8.61 0.24
CA ALA A 125 5.67 -7.16 0.28
C ALA A 125 4.49 -6.78 1.19
N LEU A 126 3.34 -7.43 1.01
CA LEU A 126 2.17 -7.21 1.86
C LEU A 126 2.46 -7.49 3.33
N ALA A 127 3.14 -8.60 3.64
CA ALA A 127 3.50 -8.96 5.01
C ALA A 127 4.45 -7.93 5.65
N GLU A 128 5.41 -7.40 4.89
CA GLU A 128 6.31 -6.36 5.37
C GLU A 128 5.59 -5.03 5.61
N THR A 129 4.69 -4.62 4.71
CA THR A 129 3.86 -3.43 4.90
C THR A 129 2.98 -3.55 6.14
N ALA A 130 2.33 -4.69 6.34
CA ALA A 130 1.55 -4.95 7.55
C ALA A 130 2.42 -4.94 8.82
N ARG A 131 3.66 -5.42 8.75
CA ARG A 131 4.63 -5.34 9.86
C ARG A 131 5.01 -3.89 10.16
N LEU A 132 5.21 -3.06 9.14
CA LEU A 132 5.50 -1.64 9.31
C LEU A 132 4.36 -0.92 10.03
N PHE A 133 3.10 -1.13 9.60
CA PHE A 133 1.94 -0.55 10.31
C PHE A 133 1.89 -0.97 11.77
N ARG A 134 2.05 -2.27 12.07
CA ARG A 134 2.08 -2.74 13.46
C ARG A 134 3.19 -2.07 14.28
N SER A 135 4.40 -1.92 13.71
CA SER A 135 5.52 -1.27 14.39
C SER A 135 5.29 0.21 14.68
N ALA A 136 4.39 0.84 13.92
CA ALA A 136 3.96 2.23 14.12
C ALA A 136 2.73 2.35 15.02
N GLY A 137 2.18 1.24 15.54
CA GLY A 137 0.93 1.23 16.31
C GLY A 137 -0.30 1.58 15.45
N ILE A 138 -0.22 1.36 14.14
CA ILE A 138 -1.32 1.62 13.20
C ILE A 138 -2.07 0.31 12.94
N ASP A 139 -3.35 0.29 13.22
CA ASP A 139 -4.21 -0.83 12.86
C ASP A 139 -4.41 -0.85 11.34
N SER A 140 -4.29 -2.04 10.72
CA SER A 140 -4.43 -2.18 9.28
C SER A 140 -5.30 -3.37 8.89
N VAL A 141 -6.04 -3.21 7.80
CA VAL A 141 -6.81 -4.27 7.16
C VAL A 141 -6.47 -4.31 5.66
N GLN A 142 -6.33 -5.53 5.14
CA GLN A 142 -6.13 -5.76 3.70
C GLN A 142 -7.45 -6.18 3.07
N LEU A 143 -7.80 -5.52 1.97
CA LEU A 143 -9.00 -5.79 1.19
C LEU A 143 -8.61 -6.09 -0.25
N ARG A 144 -9.28 -7.04 -0.87
CA ARG A 144 -9.13 -7.35 -2.30
C ARG A 144 -10.33 -6.85 -3.07
N THR A 145 -10.09 -6.31 -4.27
CA THR A 145 -11.15 -5.79 -5.15
C THR A 145 -12.10 -6.87 -5.67
N ASP A 146 -11.62 -8.11 -5.76
CA ASP A 146 -12.36 -9.27 -6.23
C ASP A 146 -13.12 -10.01 -5.13
N GLN A 147 -13.13 -9.53 -3.89
CA GLN A 147 -13.78 -10.17 -2.74
C GLN A 147 -14.76 -9.23 -2.02
N PRO A 148 -15.82 -9.78 -1.37
CA PRO A 148 -16.71 -8.98 -0.54
C PRO A 148 -15.95 -8.33 0.63
N TYR A 149 -15.87 -7.01 0.66
CA TYR A 149 -15.12 -6.26 1.68
C TYR A 149 -15.92 -6.04 2.98
N GLY A 150 -17.27 -6.10 2.93
CA GLY A 150 -18.11 -5.75 4.07
C GLY A 150 -17.84 -6.60 5.31
N SER A 151 -17.77 -7.93 5.16
CA SER A 151 -17.49 -8.86 6.27
C SER A 151 -16.08 -8.68 6.86
N ALA A 152 -15.09 -8.42 6.00
CA ALA A 152 -13.71 -8.20 6.42
C ALA A 152 -13.58 -6.90 7.25
N LEU A 153 -14.23 -5.82 6.81
CA LEU A 153 -14.28 -4.55 7.53
C LEU A 153 -15.05 -4.69 8.86
N ALA A 154 -16.23 -5.33 8.85
CA ALA A 154 -17.00 -5.55 10.07
C ALA A 154 -16.17 -6.30 11.12
N LYS A 155 -15.59 -7.44 10.75
CA LYS A 155 -14.72 -8.24 11.63
C LYS A 155 -13.52 -7.44 12.15
N PHE A 156 -12.90 -6.62 11.30
CA PHE A 156 -11.79 -5.77 11.69
C PHE A 156 -12.20 -4.78 12.77
N PHE A 157 -13.29 -4.03 12.57
CA PHE A 157 -13.75 -3.03 13.53
C PHE A 157 -14.27 -3.64 14.82
N GLU A 158 -15.00 -4.76 14.77
CA GLU A 158 -15.41 -5.51 15.97
C GLU A 158 -14.21 -5.96 16.81
N THR A 159 -13.18 -6.51 16.16
CA THR A 159 -11.96 -6.93 16.84
C THR A 159 -11.23 -5.77 17.49
N ARG A 160 -11.21 -4.63 16.78
CA ARG A 160 -10.61 -3.39 17.27
C ARG A 160 -11.37 -2.82 18.47
N GLU A 161 -12.69 -2.81 18.42
CA GLU A 161 -13.53 -2.37 19.52
C GLU A 161 -13.34 -3.23 20.78
N LYS A 162 -13.32 -4.56 20.63
CA LYS A 162 -13.03 -5.48 21.74
C LYS A 162 -11.69 -5.18 22.40
N ARG A 163 -10.62 -4.95 21.64
CA ARG A 163 -9.32 -4.58 22.19
C ARG A 163 -9.35 -3.26 22.97
N ARG A 164 -10.10 -2.28 22.50
CA ARG A 164 -10.24 -0.96 23.18
C ARG A 164 -11.04 -1.03 24.48
N ARG A 165 -11.94 -2.01 24.64
CA ARG A 165 -12.72 -2.20 25.88
C ARG A 165 -11.95 -2.94 26.96
N HIS A 166 -10.88 -3.67 26.59
CA HIS A 166 -10.12 -4.52 27.52
C HIS A 166 -8.71 -3.98 27.82
N GLY A 167 -8.31 -2.87 27.24
CA GLY A 167 -7.05 -2.18 27.50
C GLY A 167 -7.28 -0.79 28.08
#